data_7cf267133299b1cda40f92a585229193
#
_entry.id   7cf267133299b1cda40f92a585229193
#
_cell.length_a   1.000
_cell.length_b   1.000
_cell.length_c   1.000
_cell.angle_alpha   90.00
_cell.angle_beta   90.00
_cell.angle_gamma   90.00
#
_symmetry.space_group_name_H-M   'P 1'
#
loop_
_entity.id
_entity.type
_entity.pdbx_description
1 polymer ?
#
loop_
_entity_poly.entity_id
_entity_poly.type
_entity_poly.pdbx_seq_one_letter_code
_entity_poly.pdbx_strand_id
1 'polypeptide(L)'
;MSRAHRSAASFLCLLSFGKTKESKARPGEGQRRQTNTLASFIEAQANHSLGSSKWQATGSTPKTAPIPQWEPPAPGYNPAMEHFDIAIIGAGAAGMMCAAVAGQLGRRVVLLDHAPKLAEKIRISGGGRCNFTNLHASPANFLSENPHFCRSALARYMPRDFLDLLGRHRIKWHEKHKGQLFCDDSSESIIAMLKAECDAGRVSWRAPVQVHQVQQAGEGGATFQLLTEAGPISSRALVVATGGLSIPKIGATDFAYRLARQFELKLIEPRPALVPLTFTAADWAPFAALSGLSLEVKVSTGRGRQRQEFFEDLLLTHRGLSGPAILQISSYWTPGEPLHIDLLPTQDASATLLEAKAGSKRQLAPLLGSLLPARLATAWVEAQGLAPDARLADLPDRALRGLGEALARWPLTPSGTEGWRKAEVTRGGVDTRELSSTTMMAQRVPGLYFIGEAVDVTGWLGGYNFQWAWASGVAAGRAAAEATQAGIR
;
A
#
# COMPACT_ATOMS: atom_id res chain seq x y z
N MET A 1 18.10 -29.23 -7.05
CA MET A 1 18.70 -27.99 -7.62
C MET A 1 17.74 -27.28 -8.60
N SER A 2 16.48 -27.00 -8.27
CA SER A 2 15.56 -26.43 -9.27
C SER A 2 14.44 -25.54 -8.72
N ARG A 3 14.50 -25.10 -7.46
CA ARG A 3 13.47 -24.21 -6.86
C ARG A 3 13.91 -22.75 -6.61
N ALA A 4 15.19 -22.46 -6.55
CA ALA A 4 15.69 -21.12 -6.23
C ALA A 4 15.61 -20.11 -7.39
N HIS A 5 15.58 -20.55 -8.64
CA HIS A 5 15.60 -19.64 -9.80
C HIS A 5 14.22 -19.10 -10.24
N ARG A 6 13.11 -19.60 -9.72
CA ARG A 6 11.77 -19.13 -10.13
C ARG A 6 11.22 -17.96 -9.29
N SER A 7 11.76 -17.74 -8.08
CA SER A 7 11.30 -16.65 -7.17
C SER A 7 11.75 -15.26 -7.63
N ALA A 8 12.98 -15.12 -8.11
CA ALA A 8 13.55 -13.83 -8.49
C ALA A 8 12.86 -13.15 -9.69
N ALA A 9 12.36 -13.93 -10.66
CA ALA A 9 11.72 -13.38 -11.86
C ALA A 9 10.32 -12.76 -11.59
N SER A 10 9.62 -13.23 -10.56
CA SER A 10 8.31 -12.69 -10.18
C SER A 10 8.36 -11.37 -9.42
N PHE A 11 9.50 -11.03 -8.80
CA PHE A 11 9.63 -9.83 -7.97
C PHE A 11 9.97 -8.55 -8.76
N LEU A 12 10.65 -8.70 -9.90
CA LEU A 12 10.97 -7.59 -10.80
C LEU A 12 9.73 -6.94 -11.44
N CYS A 13 8.59 -7.63 -11.43
CA CYS A 13 7.34 -7.12 -12.04
C CYS A 13 6.63 -6.05 -11.21
N LEU A 14 6.98 -5.89 -9.91
CA LEU A 14 6.39 -4.87 -9.03
C LEU A 14 7.04 -3.48 -9.16
N LEU A 15 8.21 -3.38 -9.79
CA LEU A 15 8.98 -2.14 -9.89
C LEU A 15 9.17 -1.60 -11.32
N SER A 16 8.64 -2.27 -12.37
CA SER A 16 8.83 -1.77 -13.74
C SER A 16 7.64 -0.89 -14.19
N PHE A 17 7.72 0.40 -13.91
CA PHE A 17 6.99 1.41 -14.64
C PHE A 17 7.65 1.66 -16.00
N GLY A 18 6.96 1.30 -17.08
CA GLY A 18 7.26 1.74 -18.44
C GLY A 18 8.11 0.79 -19.27
N LYS A 19 7.46 -0.10 -20.00
CA LYS A 19 7.94 -0.56 -21.31
C LYS A 19 6.78 -0.57 -22.31
N THR A 20 6.96 0.24 -23.32
CA THR A 20 6.22 0.30 -24.57
C THR A 20 6.26 -1.04 -25.32
N LYS A 21 5.18 -1.34 -26.04
CA LYS A 21 4.97 -2.51 -26.87
C LYS A 21 6.14 -2.76 -27.83
N GLU A 22 6.73 -3.95 -27.79
CA GLU A 22 7.53 -4.47 -28.88
C GLU A 22 6.72 -5.54 -29.65
N SER A 23 6.64 -5.34 -30.95
CA SER A 23 6.07 -6.23 -31.93
C SER A 23 7.02 -7.41 -32.18
N LYS A 24 6.46 -8.61 -32.35
CA LYS A 24 7.19 -9.84 -32.72
C LYS A 24 7.77 -9.71 -34.13
N ALA A 25 9.09 -9.78 -34.25
CA ALA A 25 9.79 -10.11 -35.50
C ALA A 25 10.67 -11.34 -35.32
N ARG A 26 10.76 -12.17 -36.33
CA ARG A 26 11.49 -13.47 -36.39
C ARG A 26 13.01 -13.28 -36.44
N PRO A 27 13.82 -14.25 -36.02
CA PRO A 27 15.27 -14.13 -35.88
C PRO A 27 15.99 -14.30 -37.22
N GLY A 28 16.95 -13.43 -37.49
CA GLY A 28 17.92 -13.53 -38.57
C GLY A 28 18.70 -12.24 -38.75
N GLU A 29 20.04 -12.32 -38.48
CA GLU A 29 21.09 -11.35 -38.83
C GLU A 29 21.10 -9.98 -38.14
N GLY A 30 22.13 -9.74 -37.29
CA GLY A 30 22.47 -8.40 -36.82
C GLY A 30 23.11 -8.22 -35.45
N GLN A 31 23.86 -9.18 -34.95
CA GLN A 31 24.69 -8.96 -33.76
C GLN A 31 26.00 -8.23 -34.12
N ARG A 32 25.98 -6.88 -34.21
CA ARG A 32 27.22 -6.04 -34.08
C ARG A 32 26.99 -4.52 -34.05
N ARG A 33 25.83 -4.00 -33.63
CA ARG A 33 25.65 -2.52 -33.52
C ARG A 33 24.79 -2.01 -32.36
N GLN A 34 24.72 -2.70 -31.22
CA GLN A 34 23.91 -2.22 -30.09
C GLN A 34 24.65 -2.02 -28.76
N THR A 35 25.97 -2.05 -28.74
CA THR A 35 26.76 -1.81 -27.49
C THR A 35 27.10 -0.36 -27.23
N ASN A 36 26.91 0.58 -28.20
CA ASN A 36 27.32 1.97 -28.01
C ASN A 36 26.18 2.94 -27.66
N THR A 37 24.93 2.50 -27.60
CA THR A 37 23.80 3.41 -27.29
C THR A 37 23.40 3.40 -25.82
N LEU A 38 23.81 2.40 -25.03
CA LEU A 38 23.53 2.38 -23.59
C LEU A 38 24.57 3.18 -22.77
N ALA A 39 25.81 3.29 -23.24
CA ALA A 39 26.85 4.08 -22.55
C ALA A 39 26.55 5.59 -22.60
N SER A 40 26.05 6.09 -23.73
CA SER A 40 25.74 7.52 -23.91
C SER A 40 24.49 7.98 -23.11
N PHE A 41 23.60 7.07 -22.73
CA PHE A 41 22.41 7.40 -21.93
C PHE A 41 22.72 7.47 -20.43
N ILE A 42 23.74 6.76 -19.97
CA ILE A 42 24.19 6.75 -18.56
C ILE A 42 25.05 7.99 -18.26
N GLU A 43 25.87 8.45 -19.21
CA GLU A 43 26.69 9.68 -19.04
C GLU A 43 25.87 10.98 -19.05
N ALA A 44 24.74 11.03 -19.75
CA ALA A 44 23.89 12.22 -19.77
C ALA A 44 23.10 12.44 -18.46
N GLN A 45 22.93 11.45 -17.60
CA GLN A 45 22.28 11.61 -16.29
C GLN A 45 23.26 11.89 -15.13
N ALA A 46 24.55 11.69 -15.32
CA ALA A 46 25.57 11.95 -14.31
C ALA A 46 26.00 13.44 -14.21
N ASN A 47 25.78 14.24 -15.25
CA ASN A 47 26.25 15.63 -15.30
C ASN A 47 25.24 16.70 -14.84
N HIS A 48 24.11 16.32 -14.25
CA HIS A 48 23.11 17.27 -13.70
C HIS A 48 23.02 17.29 -12.17
N SER A 49 24.00 16.76 -11.42
CA SER A 49 23.97 16.74 -9.96
C SER A 49 25.25 17.27 -9.29
N LEU A 50 25.80 18.37 -9.77
CA LEU A 50 26.81 19.14 -9.03
C LEU A 50 26.36 20.58 -8.85
N GLY A 51 25.41 20.75 -7.92
CA GLY A 51 25.04 22.02 -7.34
C GLY A 51 24.96 21.85 -5.81
N SER A 52 26.06 22.21 -5.13
CA SER A 52 26.15 22.19 -3.68
C SER A 52 25.22 23.22 -3.07
N SER A 53 24.10 22.82 -2.48
CA SER A 53 23.36 23.62 -1.53
C SER A 53 23.20 22.86 -0.22
N LYS A 54 23.76 23.47 0.83
CA LYS A 54 23.63 23.05 2.23
C LYS A 54 22.15 22.96 2.62
N TRP A 55 21.64 21.76 2.86
CA TRP A 55 20.35 21.57 3.49
C TRP A 55 20.53 21.45 5.00
N GLN A 56 20.21 22.52 5.73
CA GLN A 56 19.95 22.45 7.16
C GLN A 56 18.59 21.76 7.35
N ALA A 57 18.56 20.72 8.18
CA ALA A 57 17.35 20.04 8.61
C ALA A 57 16.53 20.99 9.53
N THR A 58 15.61 21.75 8.94
CA THR A 58 14.55 22.39 9.68
C THR A 58 13.29 21.55 9.46
N GLY A 59 12.82 20.91 10.52
CA GLY A 59 11.52 20.25 10.56
C GLY A 59 10.40 21.27 10.32
N SER A 60 10.00 21.43 9.07
CA SER A 60 8.79 22.13 8.69
C SER A 60 7.86 21.13 7.99
N THR A 61 6.72 20.85 8.63
CA THR A 61 5.55 20.31 7.97
C THR A 61 5.31 21.06 6.65
N PRO A 62 5.01 20.35 5.53
CA PRO A 62 4.69 21.05 4.30
C PRO A 62 3.51 21.99 4.57
N LYS A 63 3.72 23.27 4.39
CA LYS A 63 2.62 24.24 4.40
C LYS A 63 1.64 23.81 3.33
N THR A 64 0.45 23.42 3.73
CA THR A 64 -0.67 23.19 2.83
C THR A 64 -0.88 24.47 2.03
N ALA A 65 -0.78 24.37 0.71
CA ALA A 65 -1.16 25.45 -0.18
C ALA A 65 -2.60 25.87 0.17
N PRO A 66 -2.90 27.15 0.26
CA PRO A 66 -4.26 27.60 0.49
C PRO A 66 -5.14 27.02 -0.61
N ILE A 67 -6.31 26.49 -0.22
CA ILE A 67 -7.33 26.05 -1.16
C ILE A 67 -7.61 27.26 -2.07
N PRO A 68 -7.57 27.11 -3.40
CA PRO A 68 -8.00 28.18 -4.28
C PRO A 68 -9.37 28.64 -3.81
N GLN A 69 -9.51 29.92 -3.47
CA GLN A 69 -10.82 30.48 -3.15
C GLN A 69 -11.64 30.36 -4.43
N TRP A 70 -12.74 29.59 -4.34
CA TRP A 70 -13.68 29.49 -5.44
C TRP A 70 -14.25 30.90 -5.70
N GLU A 71 -14.01 31.42 -6.88
CA GLU A 71 -14.72 32.58 -7.38
C GLU A 71 -16.07 32.10 -7.91
N PRO A 72 -17.19 32.69 -7.42
CA PRO A 72 -18.49 32.32 -7.93
C PRO A 72 -18.52 32.59 -9.45
N PRO A 73 -19.17 31.72 -10.24
CA PRO A 73 -19.35 31.98 -11.66
C PRO A 73 -20.00 33.34 -11.87
N ALA A 74 -19.75 33.94 -13.04
CA ALA A 74 -20.21 35.28 -13.38
C ALA A 74 -21.69 35.51 -13.03
N PRO A 75 -22.08 36.72 -12.59
CA PRO A 75 -23.47 37.03 -12.28
C PRO A 75 -24.42 36.60 -13.40
N GLY A 76 -25.36 35.69 -13.12
CA GLY A 76 -26.30 35.12 -14.07
C GLY A 76 -26.14 33.63 -14.38
N TYR A 77 -25.01 32.99 -14.00
CA TYR A 77 -24.89 31.53 -14.03
C TYR A 77 -25.42 30.93 -12.72
N ASN A 78 -26.65 30.48 -12.74
CA ASN A 78 -27.28 29.77 -11.63
C ASN A 78 -27.71 28.38 -12.12
N PRO A 79 -26.80 27.41 -12.19
CA PRO A 79 -27.15 26.05 -12.57
C PRO A 79 -28.13 25.50 -11.54
N ALA A 80 -29.20 24.86 -12.01
CA ALA A 80 -30.14 24.21 -11.13
C ALA A 80 -29.43 23.16 -10.25
N MET A 81 -29.71 23.20 -8.94
CA MET A 81 -29.15 22.23 -8.00
C MET A 81 -29.68 20.82 -8.32
N GLU A 82 -28.77 19.90 -8.60
CA GLU A 82 -29.13 18.50 -8.79
C GLU A 82 -29.30 17.82 -7.42
N HIS A 83 -30.37 17.02 -7.28
CA HIS A 83 -30.68 16.32 -6.02
C HIS A 83 -30.44 14.83 -6.15
N PHE A 84 -29.70 14.26 -5.20
CA PHE A 84 -29.45 12.83 -5.07
C PHE A 84 -29.80 12.34 -3.67
N ASP A 85 -30.03 11.03 -3.52
CA ASP A 85 -30.14 10.45 -2.18
C ASP A 85 -28.77 10.38 -1.53
N ILE A 86 -27.76 9.98 -2.31
CA ILE A 86 -26.40 9.74 -1.84
C ILE A 86 -25.38 10.34 -2.82
N ALA A 87 -24.47 11.15 -2.32
CA ALA A 87 -23.26 11.57 -3.04
C ALA A 87 -22.06 10.79 -2.50
N ILE A 88 -21.22 10.29 -3.41
CA ILE A 88 -19.99 9.54 -3.07
C ILE A 88 -18.83 10.25 -3.74
N ILE A 89 -17.81 10.63 -2.97
CA ILE A 89 -16.60 11.27 -3.46
C ILE A 89 -15.46 10.25 -3.48
N GLY A 90 -14.92 9.96 -4.66
CA GLY A 90 -13.86 8.99 -4.91
C GLY A 90 -14.38 7.72 -5.60
N ALA A 91 -14.07 7.55 -6.89
CA ALA A 91 -14.41 6.38 -7.70
C ALA A 91 -13.29 5.32 -7.71
N GLY A 92 -12.71 5.08 -6.53
CA GLY A 92 -11.82 3.96 -6.26
C GLY A 92 -12.58 2.69 -5.85
N ALA A 93 -11.86 1.73 -5.31
CA ALA A 93 -12.39 0.42 -4.88
C ALA A 93 -13.61 0.55 -3.94
N ALA A 94 -13.44 1.26 -2.83
CA ALA A 94 -14.49 1.42 -1.82
C ALA A 94 -15.69 2.23 -2.36
N GLY A 95 -15.43 3.33 -3.10
CA GLY A 95 -16.48 4.19 -3.61
C GLY A 95 -17.34 3.51 -4.67
N MET A 96 -16.74 2.80 -5.64
CA MET A 96 -17.52 2.05 -6.63
C MET A 96 -18.34 0.93 -6.00
N MET A 97 -17.78 0.19 -5.05
CA MET A 97 -18.52 -0.84 -4.31
C MET A 97 -19.70 -0.24 -3.53
N CYS A 98 -19.50 0.88 -2.85
CA CYS A 98 -20.55 1.60 -2.13
C CYS A 98 -21.64 2.08 -3.08
N ALA A 99 -21.26 2.68 -4.20
CA ALA A 99 -22.18 3.21 -5.21
C ALA A 99 -23.05 2.10 -5.83
N ALA A 100 -22.41 0.99 -6.21
CA ALA A 100 -23.10 -0.17 -6.76
C ALA A 100 -24.16 -0.71 -5.77
N VAL A 101 -23.76 -0.92 -4.52
CA VAL A 101 -24.67 -1.44 -3.48
C VAL A 101 -25.85 -0.49 -3.23
N ALA A 102 -25.59 0.78 -3.05
CA ALA A 102 -26.65 1.76 -2.79
C ALA A 102 -27.59 1.96 -3.99
N GLY A 103 -27.04 1.99 -5.20
CA GLY A 103 -27.80 2.12 -6.43
C GLY A 103 -28.71 0.92 -6.69
N GLN A 104 -28.20 -0.31 -6.50
CA GLN A 104 -28.97 -1.55 -6.63
C GLN A 104 -30.07 -1.68 -5.56
N LEU A 105 -29.93 -0.98 -4.42
CA LEU A 105 -30.99 -0.82 -3.42
C LEU A 105 -31.99 0.31 -3.76
N GLY A 106 -31.95 0.83 -5.00
CA GLY A 106 -32.91 1.78 -5.54
C GLY A 106 -32.69 3.24 -5.15
N ARG A 107 -31.49 3.61 -4.69
CA ARG A 107 -31.16 5.01 -4.37
C ARG A 107 -30.64 5.76 -5.59
N ARG A 108 -30.97 7.06 -5.69
CA ARG A 108 -30.34 7.96 -6.66
C ARG A 108 -28.93 8.30 -6.16
N VAL A 109 -27.93 7.70 -6.77
CA VAL A 109 -26.52 7.84 -6.37
C VAL A 109 -25.77 8.65 -7.41
N VAL A 110 -24.96 9.63 -6.95
CA VAL A 110 -23.92 10.27 -7.77
C VAL A 110 -22.55 9.85 -7.25
N LEU A 111 -21.67 9.45 -8.16
CA LEU A 111 -20.29 9.09 -7.89
C LEU A 111 -19.36 10.09 -8.58
N LEU A 112 -18.60 10.83 -7.75
CA LEU A 112 -17.70 11.91 -8.20
C LEU A 112 -16.25 11.48 -8.07
N ASP A 113 -15.43 11.83 -9.04
CA ASP A 113 -13.97 11.71 -8.95
C ASP A 113 -13.29 12.81 -9.74
N HIS A 114 -12.19 13.35 -9.20
CA HIS A 114 -11.41 14.39 -9.86
C HIS A 114 -10.45 13.83 -10.93
N ALA A 115 -10.15 12.52 -10.86
CA ALA A 115 -9.21 11.91 -11.78
C ALA A 115 -9.84 11.63 -13.16
N PRO A 116 -9.12 11.92 -14.24
CA PRO A 116 -9.60 11.59 -15.59
C PRO A 116 -9.62 10.08 -15.85
N LYS A 117 -8.83 9.32 -15.09
CA LYS A 117 -8.76 7.88 -15.19
C LYS A 117 -9.07 7.25 -13.84
N LEU A 118 -10.22 6.60 -13.79
CA LEU A 118 -10.74 6.02 -12.55
C LEU A 118 -9.99 4.78 -12.11
N ALA A 119 -10.04 4.50 -10.78
CA ALA A 119 -9.58 3.25 -10.18
C ALA A 119 -8.08 2.93 -10.40
N GLU A 120 -7.21 3.95 -10.53
CA GLU A 120 -5.78 3.77 -10.80
C GLU A 120 -5.10 2.84 -9.78
N LYS A 121 -5.48 2.90 -8.49
CA LYS A 121 -4.92 2.01 -7.47
C LYS A 121 -5.25 0.52 -7.73
N ILE A 122 -6.45 0.22 -8.22
CA ILE A 122 -6.81 -1.14 -8.67
C ILE A 122 -5.94 -1.52 -9.87
N ARG A 123 -5.84 -0.62 -10.85
CA ARG A 123 -5.15 -0.85 -12.13
C ARG A 123 -3.68 -1.21 -11.95
N ILE A 124 -2.96 -0.48 -11.10
CA ILE A 124 -1.52 -0.70 -10.90
C ILE A 124 -1.21 -1.82 -9.90
N SER A 125 -2.18 -2.22 -9.08
CA SER A 125 -1.94 -3.20 -8.02
C SER A 125 -1.63 -4.58 -8.57
N GLY A 126 -0.84 -5.35 -7.81
CA GLY A 126 -0.47 -6.71 -8.18
C GLY A 126 0.25 -6.82 -9.52
N GLY A 127 0.97 -5.78 -9.96
CA GLY A 127 1.62 -5.76 -11.27
C GLY A 127 0.64 -5.70 -12.44
N GLY A 128 -0.51 -5.05 -12.26
CA GLY A 128 -1.57 -4.93 -13.26
C GLY A 128 -2.57 -6.10 -13.28
N ARG A 129 -2.48 -7.02 -12.31
CA ARG A 129 -3.42 -8.16 -12.16
C ARG A 129 -4.37 -8.03 -10.98
N CYS A 130 -4.29 -6.95 -10.23
CA CYS A 130 -5.04 -6.68 -9.02
C CYS A 130 -4.96 -7.81 -7.97
N ASN A 131 -4.24 -7.59 -6.90
CA ASN A 131 -4.32 -8.45 -5.71
C ASN A 131 -5.59 -8.09 -4.94
N PHE A 132 -6.74 -8.61 -5.37
CA PHE A 132 -8.06 -8.08 -5.01
C PHE A 132 -8.55 -8.52 -3.63
N THR A 133 -8.03 -9.59 -3.05
CA THR A 133 -8.33 -10.04 -1.68
C THR A 133 -7.31 -11.07 -1.18
N ASN A 134 -7.50 -11.54 0.05
CA ASN A 134 -6.76 -12.63 0.65
C ASN A 134 -7.72 -13.64 1.29
N LEU A 135 -7.53 -14.93 1.03
CA LEU A 135 -8.36 -16.01 1.59
C LEU A 135 -8.36 -16.03 3.12
N HIS A 136 -7.25 -15.59 3.72
CA HIS A 136 -7.04 -15.59 5.18
C HIS A 136 -7.36 -14.25 5.83
N ALA A 137 -8.06 -13.35 5.11
CA ALA A 137 -8.40 -12.04 5.67
C ALA A 137 -9.27 -12.17 6.93
N SER A 138 -8.73 -11.71 8.03
CA SER A 138 -9.34 -11.70 9.35
C SER A 138 -9.04 -10.38 10.06
N PRO A 139 -9.77 -10.00 11.10
CA PRO A 139 -9.49 -8.77 11.84
C PRO A 139 -8.06 -8.65 12.39
N ALA A 140 -7.38 -9.76 12.63
CA ALA A 140 -5.99 -9.78 13.12
C ALA A 140 -4.97 -9.26 12.09
N ASN A 141 -5.34 -9.19 10.83
CA ASN A 141 -4.49 -8.71 9.74
C ASN A 141 -4.61 -7.20 9.50
N PHE A 142 -5.33 -6.49 10.36
CA PHE A 142 -5.57 -5.05 10.21
C PHE A 142 -5.06 -4.27 11.42
N LEU A 143 -4.37 -3.19 11.14
CA LEU A 143 -3.83 -2.23 12.07
C LEU A 143 -4.78 -1.05 12.23
N SER A 144 -5.07 -0.65 13.46
CA SER A 144 -5.87 0.51 13.82
C SER A 144 -5.62 0.84 15.28
N GLU A 145 -5.80 2.09 15.71
CA GLU A 145 -5.84 2.45 17.13
C GLU A 145 -7.04 1.82 17.86
N ASN A 146 -8.03 1.35 17.11
CA ASN A 146 -9.12 0.50 17.59
C ASN A 146 -9.17 -0.82 16.81
N PRO A 147 -8.43 -1.85 17.22
CA PRO A 147 -8.26 -3.10 16.47
C PRO A 147 -9.56 -3.91 16.30
N HIS A 148 -10.65 -3.52 16.98
CA HIS A 148 -11.94 -4.21 16.89
C HIS A 148 -12.88 -3.58 15.86
N PHE A 149 -12.58 -2.38 15.37
CA PHE A 149 -13.47 -1.62 14.50
C PHE A 149 -13.83 -2.37 13.20
N CYS A 150 -12.85 -2.97 12.53
CA CYS A 150 -13.05 -3.62 11.24
C CYS A 150 -13.89 -4.91 11.30
N ARG A 151 -14.08 -5.51 12.50
CA ARG A 151 -14.73 -6.83 12.67
C ARG A 151 -16.11 -6.91 12.06
N SER A 152 -16.95 -5.91 12.30
CA SER A 152 -18.35 -5.92 11.84
C SER A 152 -18.45 -5.88 10.32
N ALA A 153 -17.71 -5.01 9.67
CA ALA A 153 -17.71 -4.91 8.21
C ALA A 153 -17.14 -6.17 7.55
N LEU A 154 -15.99 -6.65 8.03
CA LEU A 154 -15.33 -7.85 7.49
C LEU A 154 -16.19 -9.12 7.67
N ALA A 155 -16.95 -9.24 8.78
CA ALA A 155 -17.84 -10.38 8.98
C ALA A 155 -19.06 -10.38 8.04
N ARG A 156 -19.49 -9.20 7.57
CA ARG A 156 -20.67 -9.05 6.69
C ARG A 156 -20.32 -9.02 5.21
N TYR A 157 -19.06 -8.91 4.87
CA TYR A 157 -18.54 -9.04 3.51
C TYR A 157 -17.14 -9.68 3.56
N MET A 158 -17.11 -10.98 3.38
CA MET A 158 -15.90 -11.82 3.47
C MET A 158 -15.25 -12.00 2.08
N PRO A 159 -14.02 -12.53 2.01
CA PRO A 159 -13.36 -12.83 0.74
C PRO A 159 -14.22 -13.67 -0.22
N ARG A 160 -15.00 -14.63 0.30
CA ARG A 160 -15.90 -15.46 -0.51
C ARG A 160 -16.98 -14.63 -1.21
N ASP A 161 -17.50 -13.57 -0.58
CA ASP A 161 -18.56 -12.74 -1.18
C ASP A 161 -18.01 -11.99 -2.40
N PHE A 162 -16.72 -11.59 -2.37
CA PHE A 162 -16.08 -11.00 -3.53
C PHE A 162 -15.79 -12.04 -4.62
N LEU A 163 -15.40 -13.28 -4.23
CA LEU A 163 -15.23 -14.37 -5.19
C LEU A 163 -16.56 -14.76 -5.87
N ASP A 164 -17.67 -14.74 -5.15
CA ASP A 164 -19.00 -14.95 -5.72
C ASP A 164 -19.36 -13.85 -6.72
N LEU A 165 -18.95 -12.59 -6.44
CA LEU A 165 -19.10 -11.48 -7.37
C LEU A 165 -18.28 -11.72 -8.65
N LEU A 166 -17.00 -12.13 -8.53
CA LEU A 166 -16.16 -12.49 -9.68
C LEU A 166 -16.79 -13.63 -10.49
N GLY A 167 -17.35 -14.64 -9.82
CA GLY A 167 -18.04 -15.77 -10.46
C GLY A 167 -19.23 -15.33 -11.31
N ARG A 168 -20.06 -14.40 -10.83
CA ARG A 168 -21.17 -13.81 -11.61
C ARG A 168 -20.69 -13.12 -12.89
N HIS A 169 -19.54 -12.47 -12.82
CA HIS A 169 -18.92 -11.78 -13.96
C HIS A 169 -17.95 -12.67 -14.77
N ARG A 170 -17.84 -13.97 -14.43
CA ARG A 170 -16.96 -14.95 -15.10
C ARG A 170 -15.50 -14.53 -15.15
N ILE A 171 -15.03 -13.81 -14.14
CA ILE A 171 -13.63 -13.38 -14.01
C ILE A 171 -12.83 -14.52 -13.40
N LYS A 172 -11.79 -14.97 -14.10
CA LYS A 172 -10.87 -16.00 -13.63
C LYS A 172 -9.82 -15.41 -12.72
N TRP A 173 -9.37 -16.22 -11.77
CA TRP A 173 -8.39 -15.83 -10.76
C TRP A 173 -7.57 -17.04 -10.30
N HIS A 174 -6.44 -16.76 -9.68
CA HIS A 174 -5.58 -17.78 -9.05
C HIS A 174 -5.05 -17.31 -7.71
N GLU A 175 -4.70 -18.26 -6.86
CA GLU A 175 -3.89 -18.02 -5.67
C GLU A 175 -2.42 -18.06 -6.04
N LYS A 176 -1.67 -17.02 -5.64
CA LYS A 176 -0.24 -16.93 -5.91
C LYS A 176 0.59 -17.46 -4.74
N HIS A 177 0.35 -16.95 -3.53
CA HIS A 177 1.13 -17.23 -2.33
C HIS A 177 0.37 -16.76 -1.08
N LYS A 178 0.37 -17.55 -0.01
CA LYS A 178 -0.20 -17.19 1.31
C LYS A 178 -1.62 -16.60 1.23
N GLY A 179 -2.49 -17.18 0.45
CA GLY A 179 -3.88 -16.74 0.31
C GLY A 179 -4.11 -15.50 -0.57
N GLN A 180 -3.08 -14.94 -1.19
CA GLN A 180 -3.18 -13.77 -2.05
C GLN A 180 -3.85 -14.13 -3.39
N LEU A 181 -4.94 -13.47 -3.73
CA LEU A 181 -5.71 -13.74 -4.94
C LEU A 181 -5.54 -12.66 -6.01
N PHE A 182 -5.29 -13.09 -7.23
CA PHE A 182 -5.03 -12.22 -8.39
C PHE A 182 -5.94 -12.60 -9.56
N CYS A 183 -6.31 -11.61 -10.39
CA CYS A 183 -6.93 -11.89 -11.68
C CYS A 183 -5.92 -12.60 -12.61
N ASP A 184 -6.40 -13.56 -13.40
CA ASP A 184 -5.58 -14.25 -14.38
C ASP A 184 -5.12 -13.30 -15.50
N ASP A 185 -6.04 -12.49 -16.00
CA ASP A 185 -5.80 -11.61 -17.15
C ASP A 185 -5.27 -10.22 -16.71
N SER A 186 -6.15 -9.38 -16.19
CA SER A 186 -5.85 -7.97 -15.92
C SER A 186 -6.73 -7.39 -14.81
N SER A 187 -6.21 -6.39 -14.11
CA SER A 187 -6.96 -5.54 -13.19
C SER A 187 -8.13 -4.80 -13.86
N GLU A 188 -8.09 -4.61 -15.18
CA GLU A 188 -9.19 -4.00 -15.94
C GLU A 188 -10.47 -4.83 -15.84
N SER A 189 -10.39 -6.15 -15.67
CA SER A 189 -11.55 -7.03 -15.46
C SER A 189 -12.30 -6.66 -14.17
N ILE A 190 -11.59 -6.38 -13.08
CA ILE A 190 -12.19 -5.90 -11.82
C ILE A 190 -12.82 -4.52 -11.99
N ILE A 191 -12.14 -3.61 -12.70
CA ILE A 191 -12.65 -2.26 -12.95
C ILE A 191 -13.92 -2.31 -13.79
N ALA A 192 -13.92 -3.12 -14.85
CA ALA A 192 -15.09 -3.31 -15.71
C ALA A 192 -16.27 -3.92 -14.95
N MET A 193 -16.00 -4.91 -14.09
CA MET A 193 -17.00 -5.49 -13.19
C MET A 193 -17.64 -4.45 -12.27
N LEU A 194 -16.81 -3.66 -11.57
CA LEU A 194 -17.32 -2.63 -10.66
C LEU A 194 -18.14 -1.56 -11.40
N LYS A 195 -17.72 -1.19 -12.61
CA LYS A 195 -18.50 -0.28 -13.46
C LYS A 195 -19.85 -0.89 -13.84
N ALA A 196 -19.87 -2.14 -14.27
CA ALA A 196 -21.10 -2.85 -14.61
C ALA A 196 -22.07 -2.96 -13.39
N GLU A 197 -21.55 -3.19 -12.19
CA GLU A 197 -22.36 -3.20 -10.95
C GLU A 197 -22.92 -1.80 -10.63
N CYS A 198 -22.14 -0.73 -10.86
CA CYS A 198 -22.63 0.64 -10.73
C CYS A 198 -23.71 0.97 -11.79
N ASP A 199 -23.51 0.54 -13.03
CA ASP A 199 -24.47 0.75 -14.13
C ASP A 199 -25.79 0.00 -13.86
N ALA A 200 -25.71 -1.23 -13.33
CA ALA A 200 -26.90 -1.97 -12.85
C ALA A 200 -27.65 -1.22 -11.74
N GLY A 201 -26.92 -0.51 -10.88
CA GLY A 201 -27.47 0.39 -9.86
C GLY A 201 -27.90 1.77 -10.39
N ARG A 202 -27.78 2.05 -11.69
CA ARG A 202 -28.11 3.34 -12.32
C ARG A 202 -27.36 4.52 -11.68
N VAL A 203 -26.10 4.29 -11.31
CA VAL A 203 -25.23 5.32 -10.68
C VAL A 203 -24.94 6.42 -11.69
N SER A 204 -25.12 7.68 -11.27
CA SER A 204 -24.75 8.85 -12.07
C SER A 204 -23.27 9.14 -11.90
N TRP A 205 -22.50 9.04 -12.97
CA TRP A 205 -21.07 9.33 -12.97
C TRP A 205 -20.76 10.81 -13.20
N ARG A 206 -19.86 11.37 -12.42
CA ARG A 206 -19.28 12.72 -12.58
C ARG A 206 -17.76 12.63 -12.44
N ALA A 207 -17.08 12.34 -13.54
CA ALA A 207 -15.63 12.25 -13.61
C ALA A 207 -15.12 12.60 -15.02
N PRO A 208 -14.09 13.45 -15.16
CA PRO A 208 -13.41 14.14 -14.06
C PRO A 208 -14.24 15.34 -13.57
N VAL A 209 -14.45 15.45 -12.26
CA VAL A 209 -15.11 16.60 -11.63
C VAL A 209 -14.51 16.84 -10.26
N GLN A 210 -14.03 18.05 -10.01
CA GLN A 210 -13.50 18.44 -8.72
C GLN A 210 -14.62 18.93 -7.79
N VAL A 211 -14.59 18.49 -6.54
CA VAL A 211 -15.42 19.01 -5.44
C VAL A 211 -14.63 20.09 -4.71
N HIS A 212 -15.10 21.33 -4.79
CA HIS A 212 -14.44 22.48 -4.17
C HIS A 212 -14.86 22.67 -2.72
N GLN A 213 -16.16 22.50 -2.43
CA GLN A 213 -16.72 22.76 -1.11
C GLN A 213 -17.80 21.73 -0.77
N VAL A 214 -17.89 21.42 0.50
CA VAL A 214 -18.96 20.59 1.08
C VAL A 214 -19.51 21.34 2.30
N GLN A 215 -20.82 21.46 2.40
CA GLN A 215 -21.49 22.08 3.52
C GLN A 215 -22.70 21.23 3.96
N GLN A 216 -23.04 21.27 5.24
CA GLN A 216 -24.36 20.83 5.69
C GLN A 216 -25.38 21.94 5.51
N ALA A 217 -26.58 21.58 5.07
CA ALA A 217 -27.68 22.51 4.84
C ALA A 217 -29.03 21.86 5.22
N GLY A 218 -30.10 22.66 5.21
CA GLY A 218 -31.43 22.21 5.65
C GLY A 218 -31.61 22.27 7.17
N GLU A 219 -32.84 22.06 7.61
CA GLU A 219 -33.16 22.01 9.05
C GLU A 219 -32.40 20.86 9.71
N GLY A 220 -31.69 21.15 10.81
CA GLY A 220 -30.87 20.18 11.54
C GLY A 220 -29.69 19.59 10.76
N GLY A 221 -29.26 20.21 9.62
CA GLY A 221 -28.18 19.67 8.81
C GLY A 221 -28.56 18.42 8.01
N ALA A 222 -29.83 18.27 7.65
CA ALA A 222 -30.40 17.07 7.03
C ALA A 222 -29.86 16.77 5.62
N THR A 223 -29.14 17.69 4.98
CA THR A 223 -28.59 17.54 3.64
C THR A 223 -27.15 18.03 3.54
N PHE A 224 -26.43 17.52 2.54
CA PHE A 224 -25.11 18.00 2.15
C PHE A 224 -25.21 18.72 0.80
N GLN A 225 -24.62 19.89 0.72
CA GLN A 225 -24.44 20.62 -0.52
C GLN A 225 -22.97 20.54 -0.95
N LEU A 226 -22.75 20.10 -2.16
CA LEU A 226 -21.44 19.98 -2.78
C LEU A 226 -21.34 20.99 -3.91
N LEU A 227 -20.35 21.85 -3.86
CA LEU A 227 -20.02 22.74 -4.96
C LEU A 227 -18.97 22.08 -5.83
N THR A 228 -19.31 21.83 -7.08
CA THR A 228 -18.44 21.15 -8.05
C THR A 228 -18.22 21.98 -9.29
N GLU A 229 -17.19 21.64 -10.09
CA GLU A 229 -16.97 22.26 -11.40
C GLU A 229 -18.16 22.07 -12.35
N ALA A 230 -18.93 21.01 -12.17
CA ALA A 230 -20.10 20.71 -13.00
C ALA A 230 -21.42 21.33 -12.50
N GLY A 231 -21.36 22.11 -11.39
CA GLY A 231 -22.50 22.72 -10.74
C GLY A 231 -22.76 22.20 -9.33
N PRO A 232 -23.76 22.78 -8.62
CA PRO A 232 -24.07 22.40 -7.26
C PRO A 232 -24.89 21.10 -7.19
N ILE A 233 -24.55 20.25 -6.22
CA ILE A 233 -25.22 18.99 -5.95
C ILE A 233 -25.72 19.01 -4.51
N SER A 234 -26.94 18.52 -4.28
CA SER A 234 -27.48 18.27 -2.94
C SER A 234 -27.72 16.77 -2.74
N SER A 235 -27.39 16.25 -1.54
CA SER A 235 -27.65 14.87 -1.16
C SER A 235 -28.03 14.73 0.30
N ARG A 236 -28.81 13.70 0.66
CA ARG A 236 -29.14 13.39 2.05
C ARG A 236 -28.04 12.64 2.77
N ALA A 237 -27.20 11.92 2.03
CA ALA A 237 -26.02 11.26 2.58
C ALA A 237 -24.78 11.58 1.73
N LEU A 238 -23.64 11.70 2.41
CA LEU A 238 -22.34 11.93 1.81
C LEU A 238 -21.37 10.83 2.23
N VAL A 239 -20.78 10.14 1.24
CA VAL A 239 -19.76 9.11 1.48
C VAL A 239 -18.41 9.59 0.95
N VAL A 240 -17.41 9.59 1.82
CA VAL A 240 -16.03 9.98 1.49
C VAL A 240 -15.19 8.72 1.29
N ALA A 241 -14.80 8.47 0.04
CA ALA A 241 -14.09 7.28 -0.42
C ALA A 241 -12.80 7.63 -1.19
N THR A 242 -12.20 8.80 -0.90
CA THR A 242 -11.06 9.35 -1.66
C THR A 242 -9.73 8.65 -1.39
N GLY A 243 -9.71 7.68 -0.48
CA GLY A 243 -8.49 6.97 -0.09
C GLY A 243 -7.55 7.80 0.79
N GLY A 244 -6.30 7.36 0.87
CA GLY A 244 -5.23 7.99 1.65
C GLY A 244 -4.23 8.74 0.78
N LEU A 245 -3.01 8.97 1.34
CA LEU A 245 -1.95 9.80 0.73
C LEU A 245 -0.94 8.99 -0.10
N SER A 246 -1.05 7.66 -0.10
CA SER A 246 -0.07 6.80 -0.79
C SER A 246 -0.13 6.98 -2.31
N ILE A 247 1.04 6.96 -2.94
CA ILE A 247 1.26 7.10 -4.38
C ILE A 247 0.62 8.40 -4.95
N PRO A 248 1.10 9.59 -4.57
CA PRO A 248 0.49 10.87 -5.00
C PRO A 248 0.36 11.03 -6.52
N LYS A 249 1.21 10.36 -7.30
CA LYS A 249 1.21 10.41 -8.77
C LYS A 249 -0.08 9.89 -9.42
N ILE A 250 -0.88 9.10 -8.69
CA ILE A 250 -2.14 8.57 -9.21
C ILE A 250 -3.36 9.36 -8.72
N GLY A 251 -3.15 10.56 -8.18
CA GLY A 251 -4.22 11.45 -7.75
C GLY A 251 -4.60 11.35 -6.27
N ALA A 252 -3.75 10.74 -5.41
CA ALA A 252 -4.00 10.75 -3.97
C ALA A 252 -3.93 12.18 -3.39
N THR A 253 -4.92 12.55 -2.57
CA THR A 253 -5.03 13.86 -1.94
C THR A 253 -5.41 13.71 -0.47
N ASP A 254 -5.27 14.80 0.29
CA ASP A 254 -5.69 14.89 1.69
C ASP A 254 -7.18 15.28 1.87
N PHE A 255 -7.98 15.20 0.81
CA PHE A 255 -9.38 15.66 0.80
C PHE A 255 -10.20 15.07 1.96
N ALA A 256 -10.14 13.75 2.17
CA ALA A 256 -10.85 13.10 3.28
C ALA A 256 -10.47 13.68 4.64
N TYR A 257 -9.19 13.96 4.85
CA TYR A 257 -8.67 14.45 6.12
C TYR A 257 -9.01 15.92 6.36
N ARG A 258 -9.01 16.76 5.32
CA ARG A 258 -9.50 18.13 5.39
C ARG A 258 -10.98 18.18 5.72
N LEU A 259 -11.77 17.33 5.04
CA LEU A 259 -13.20 17.26 5.29
C LEU A 259 -13.51 16.73 6.70
N ALA A 260 -12.79 15.72 7.17
CA ALA A 260 -12.93 15.23 8.54
C ALA A 260 -12.66 16.34 9.58
N ARG A 261 -11.58 17.13 9.39
CA ARG A 261 -11.30 18.30 10.26
C ARG A 261 -12.38 19.37 10.19
N GLN A 262 -12.93 19.65 9.01
CA GLN A 262 -14.03 20.59 8.83
C GLN A 262 -15.26 20.20 9.65
N PHE A 263 -15.53 18.89 9.78
CA PHE A 263 -16.60 18.34 10.60
C PHE A 263 -16.15 17.98 12.03
N GLU A 264 -15.02 18.49 12.47
CA GLU A 264 -14.45 18.30 13.81
C GLU A 264 -14.24 16.83 14.22
N LEU A 265 -14.03 15.95 13.23
CA LEU A 265 -13.67 14.56 13.48
C LEU A 265 -12.18 14.44 13.73
N LYS A 266 -11.82 13.62 14.70
CA LYS A 266 -10.41 13.32 15.02
C LYS A 266 -9.74 12.50 13.94
N LEU A 267 -8.45 12.74 13.77
CA LEU A 267 -7.58 11.97 12.88
C LEU A 267 -6.48 11.29 13.69
N ILE A 268 -6.18 10.08 13.33
CA ILE A 268 -4.89 9.43 13.62
C ILE A 268 -3.92 9.90 12.55
N GLU A 269 -2.76 10.41 12.97
CA GLU A 269 -1.77 11.02 12.06
C GLU A 269 -1.43 10.08 10.89
N PRO A 270 -1.69 10.48 9.65
CA PRO A 270 -1.39 9.67 8.49
C PRO A 270 0.12 9.48 8.30
N ARG A 271 0.54 8.22 8.08
CA ARG A 271 1.94 7.84 7.84
C ARG A 271 2.04 6.88 6.66
N PRO A 272 3.17 6.91 5.91
CA PRO A 272 3.45 5.90 4.90
C PRO A 272 3.50 4.51 5.53
N ALA A 273 2.83 3.53 4.94
CA ALA A 273 2.85 2.13 5.35
C ALA A 273 3.01 1.19 4.15
N LEU A 274 3.40 -0.04 4.40
CA LEU A 274 3.85 -0.96 3.35
C LEU A 274 4.87 -0.25 2.45
N VAL A 275 5.95 0.26 3.06
CA VAL A 275 6.91 1.18 2.45
C VAL A 275 8.34 0.70 2.68
N PRO A 276 9.25 0.81 1.69
CA PRO A 276 10.65 0.50 1.89
C PRO A 276 11.29 1.39 2.96
N LEU A 277 12.19 0.80 3.74
CA LEU A 277 12.94 1.46 4.80
C LEU A 277 14.32 1.87 4.30
N THR A 278 14.78 3.06 4.72
CA THR A 278 16.06 3.66 4.31
C THR A 278 17.03 3.73 5.49
N PHE A 279 18.32 3.79 5.16
CA PHE A 279 19.39 3.94 6.12
C PHE A 279 20.28 5.13 5.73
N THR A 280 21.13 5.59 6.64
CA THR A 280 22.14 6.59 6.29
C THR A 280 23.15 5.99 5.28
N ALA A 281 23.78 6.83 4.49
CA ALA A 281 24.76 6.36 3.50
C ALA A 281 25.93 5.61 4.17
N ALA A 282 26.32 6.02 5.38
CA ALA A 282 27.38 5.39 6.15
C ALA A 282 26.99 3.99 6.62
N ASP A 283 25.81 3.85 7.23
CA ASP A 283 25.33 2.56 7.75
C ASP A 283 25.03 1.55 6.64
N TRP A 284 24.66 2.03 5.45
CA TRP A 284 24.27 1.17 4.34
C TRP A 284 25.41 0.91 3.33
N ALA A 285 26.54 1.62 3.43
CA ALA A 285 27.67 1.47 2.52
C ALA A 285 28.10 -0.01 2.30
N PRO A 286 28.20 -0.90 3.32
CA PRO A 286 28.60 -2.29 3.13
C PRO A 286 27.63 -3.10 2.26
N PHE A 287 26.36 -2.73 2.23
CA PHE A 287 25.28 -3.50 1.61
C PHE A 287 24.74 -2.87 0.31
N ALA A 288 25.08 -1.63 0.00
CA ALA A 288 24.54 -0.90 -1.16
C ALA A 288 24.82 -1.62 -2.50
N ALA A 289 26.00 -2.24 -2.64
CA ALA A 289 26.38 -3.01 -3.83
C ALA A 289 25.59 -4.32 -4.00
N LEU A 290 24.83 -4.75 -2.98
CA LEU A 290 23.98 -5.96 -3.00
C LEU A 290 22.57 -5.67 -3.50
N SER A 291 22.31 -4.48 -4.01
CA SER A 291 20.99 -4.10 -4.54
C SER A 291 20.46 -5.13 -5.54
N GLY A 292 19.19 -5.52 -5.36
CA GLY A 292 18.52 -6.55 -6.14
C GLY A 292 18.62 -7.97 -5.57
N LEU A 293 19.41 -8.18 -4.50
CA LEU A 293 19.49 -9.46 -3.82
C LEU A 293 18.28 -9.65 -2.92
N SER A 294 17.62 -10.83 -3.00
CA SER A 294 16.49 -11.21 -2.18
C SER A 294 16.74 -12.53 -1.45
N LEU A 295 16.22 -12.64 -0.24
CA LEU A 295 16.25 -13.89 0.55
C LEU A 295 15.09 -13.91 1.54
N GLU A 296 14.65 -15.11 1.92
CA GLU A 296 13.65 -15.33 2.94
C GLU A 296 14.24 -15.10 4.34
N VAL A 297 13.58 -14.27 5.14
CA VAL A 297 14.06 -13.89 6.49
C VAL A 297 12.88 -13.86 7.46
N LYS A 298 13.19 -13.84 8.75
CA LYS A 298 12.24 -13.41 9.77
C LYS A 298 12.63 -12.04 10.29
N VAL A 299 11.76 -11.05 10.09
CA VAL A 299 11.94 -9.67 10.57
C VAL A 299 11.01 -9.39 11.73
N SER A 300 11.49 -8.68 12.75
CA SER A 300 10.67 -8.27 13.88
C SER A 300 11.00 -6.86 14.37
N THR A 301 10.01 -6.20 14.99
CA THR A 301 10.13 -4.92 15.68
C THR A 301 9.21 -4.88 16.92
N GLY A 302 9.36 -3.88 17.78
CA GLY A 302 8.60 -3.73 19.01
C GLY A 302 9.08 -4.65 20.14
N ARG A 303 8.43 -4.52 21.30
CA ARG A 303 8.82 -5.28 22.53
C ARG A 303 7.60 -5.90 23.20
N GLY A 304 7.79 -7.02 23.88
CA GLY A 304 6.76 -7.69 24.68
C GLY A 304 5.51 -8.00 23.85
N ARG A 305 4.34 -7.55 24.32
CA ARG A 305 3.05 -7.80 23.63
C ARG A 305 2.87 -7.02 22.33
N GLN A 306 3.69 -5.99 22.08
CA GLN A 306 3.67 -5.19 20.88
C GLN A 306 4.66 -5.68 19.82
N ARG A 307 5.41 -6.75 20.12
CA ARG A 307 6.32 -7.36 19.14
C ARG A 307 5.52 -7.91 17.97
N GLN A 308 5.93 -7.49 16.79
CA GLN A 308 5.43 -8.02 15.51
C GLN A 308 6.57 -8.70 14.78
N GLU A 309 6.24 -9.78 14.06
CA GLU A 309 7.21 -10.48 13.23
C GLU A 309 6.56 -10.99 11.94
N PHE A 310 7.37 -11.03 10.88
CA PHE A 310 6.98 -11.55 9.59
C PHE A 310 8.07 -12.45 9.01
N PHE A 311 7.65 -13.58 8.47
CA PHE A 311 8.50 -14.54 7.77
C PHE A 311 8.20 -14.48 6.28
N GLU A 312 9.03 -13.73 5.52
CA GLU A 312 8.83 -13.37 4.11
C GLU A 312 10.16 -13.01 3.44
N ASP A 313 10.12 -12.79 2.12
CA ASP A 313 11.27 -12.31 1.36
C ASP A 313 11.63 -10.85 1.74
N LEU A 314 12.91 -10.64 2.02
CA LEU A 314 13.57 -9.35 2.11
C LEU A 314 14.25 -9.05 0.78
N LEU A 315 14.28 -7.79 0.36
CA LEU A 315 15.01 -7.28 -0.80
C LEU A 315 15.97 -6.18 -0.37
N LEU A 316 17.26 -6.35 -0.67
CA LEU A 316 18.25 -5.28 -0.53
C LEU A 316 18.12 -4.30 -1.69
N THR A 317 18.19 -3.01 -1.38
CA THR A 317 18.19 -1.91 -2.35
C THR A 317 19.43 -1.04 -2.16
N HIS A 318 19.69 -0.15 -3.09
CA HIS A 318 20.82 0.78 -2.99
C HIS A 318 20.70 1.79 -1.84
N ARG A 319 19.54 1.95 -1.21
CA ARG A 319 19.29 2.89 -0.10
C ARG A 319 18.83 2.22 1.20
N GLY A 320 18.61 0.93 1.19
CA GLY A 320 18.10 0.21 2.34
C GLY A 320 17.37 -1.08 1.98
N LEU A 321 16.24 -1.32 2.62
CA LEU A 321 15.52 -2.57 2.57
C LEU A 321 14.11 -2.40 2.00
N SER A 322 13.68 -3.42 1.28
CA SER A 322 12.33 -3.56 0.70
C SER A 322 11.94 -5.05 0.71
N GLY A 323 10.95 -5.43 -0.08
CA GLY A 323 10.42 -6.79 -0.13
C GLY A 323 9.29 -7.01 0.87
N PRO A 324 8.51 -8.09 0.75
CA PRO A 324 7.34 -8.34 1.58
C PRO A 324 7.61 -8.25 3.08
N ALA A 325 8.71 -8.84 3.58
CA ALA A 325 9.08 -8.79 4.99
C ALA A 325 9.17 -7.34 5.50
N ILE A 326 9.85 -6.49 4.73
CA ILE A 326 10.10 -5.09 5.11
C ILE A 326 8.86 -4.24 4.91
N LEU A 327 8.11 -4.42 3.81
CA LEU A 327 6.85 -3.71 3.61
C LEU A 327 5.87 -4.00 4.75
N GLN A 328 5.72 -5.25 5.15
CA GLN A 328 4.86 -5.65 6.28
C GLN A 328 5.29 -4.98 7.59
N ILE A 329 6.58 -5.14 7.96
CA ILE A 329 7.07 -4.65 9.25
C ILE A 329 7.09 -3.12 9.32
N SER A 330 7.23 -2.41 8.18
CA SER A 330 7.23 -0.95 8.12
C SER A 330 5.94 -0.33 8.64
N SER A 331 4.82 -1.04 8.53
CA SER A 331 3.53 -0.60 9.08
C SER A 331 3.51 -0.58 10.62
N TYR A 332 4.41 -1.33 11.26
CA TYR A 332 4.53 -1.44 12.72
C TYR A 332 5.74 -0.68 13.27
N TRP A 333 6.73 -0.43 12.42
CA TRP A 333 7.95 0.25 12.82
C TRP A 333 7.70 1.70 13.24
N THR A 334 8.38 2.12 14.30
CA THR A 334 8.39 3.49 14.80
C THR A 334 9.78 4.11 14.59
N PRO A 335 9.88 5.36 14.10
CA PRO A 335 11.18 6.03 13.93
C PRO A 335 12.06 5.96 15.17
N GLY A 336 13.34 5.54 14.98
CA GLY A 336 14.30 5.37 16.06
C GLY A 336 14.31 3.98 16.70
N GLU A 337 13.33 3.13 16.44
CA GLU A 337 13.33 1.74 16.92
C GLU A 337 14.15 0.82 15.99
N PRO A 338 14.87 -0.18 16.54
CA PRO A 338 15.56 -1.16 15.73
C PRO A 338 14.60 -2.19 15.15
N LEU A 339 14.94 -2.68 13.96
CA LEU A 339 14.49 -3.96 13.44
C LEU A 339 15.47 -5.04 13.87
N HIS A 340 14.98 -6.25 14.00
CA HIS A 340 15.80 -7.44 14.15
C HIS A 340 15.51 -8.40 13.00
N ILE A 341 16.54 -8.77 12.29
CA ILE A 341 16.44 -9.65 11.11
C ILE A 341 17.17 -10.95 11.44
N ASP A 342 16.45 -12.06 11.35
CA ASP A 342 17.00 -13.40 11.34
C ASP A 342 17.23 -13.82 9.89
N LEU A 343 18.49 -13.92 9.50
CA LEU A 343 18.90 -14.25 8.14
C LEU A 343 18.83 -15.76 7.83
N LEU A 344 18.69 -16.60 8.87
CA LEU A 344 18.63 -18.06 8.75
C LEU A 344 17.49 -18.63 9.62
N PRO A 345 16.24 -18.22 9.42
CA PRO A 345 15.13 -18.47 10.34
C PRO A 345 14.71 -19.94 10.47
N THR A 346 15.25 -20.82 9.62
CA THR A 346 14.94 -22.26 9.62
C THR A 346 16.04 -23.14 10.21
N GLN A 347 17.15 -22.54 10.68
CA GLN A 347 18.30 -23.30 11.21
C GLN A 347 18.97 -22.53 12.36
N ASP A 348 19.62 -23.31 13.25
CA ASP A 348 20.51 -22.75 14.27
C ASP A 348 21.87 -22.43 13.64
N ALA A 349 22.08 -21.14 13.34
CA ALA A 349 23.33 -20.66 12.74
C ALA A 349 24.54 -20.95 13.64
N SER A 350 24.42 -20.83 14.97
CA SER A 350 25.51 -21.10 15.92
C SER A 350 25.92 -22.57 15.91
N ALA A 351 24.95 -23.48 15.98
CA ALA A 351 25.19 -24.92 15.91
C ALA A 351 25.82 -25.30 14.57
N THR A 352 25.28 -24.78 13.44
CA THR A 352 25.80 -25.05 12.10
C THR A 352 27.27 -24.61 11.93
N LEU A 353 27.64 -23.43 12.46
CA LEU A 353 29.02 -22.95 12.39
C LEU A 353 29.98 -23.78 13.24
N LEU A 354 29.58 -24.19 14.45
CA LEU A 354 30.37 -25.02 15.35
C LEU A 354 30.58 -26.43 14.78
N GLU A 355 29.52 -27.06 14.28
CA GLU A 355 29.61 -28.37 13.64
C GLU A 355 30.54 -28.34 12.41
N ALA A 356 30.43 -27.27 11.59
CA ALA A 356 31.27 -27.09 10.42
C ALA A 356 32.74 -26.85 10.75
N LYS A 357 33.08 -26.42 11.98
CA LYS A 357 34.47 -26.22 12.44
C LYS A 357 35.22 -27.54 12.65
N ALA A 358 34.54 -28.59 13.12
CA ALA A 358 35.15 -29.83 13.52
C ALA A 358 35.98 -30.47 12.39
N GLY A 359 37.32 -30.44 12.52
CA GLY A 359 38.24 -30.96 11.51
C GLY A 359 38.26 -30.30 10.15
N SER A 360 37.67 -29.12 10.03
CA SER A 360 37.40 -28.44 8.74
C SER A 360 38.56 -27.55 8.28
N LYS A 361 38.93 -27.67 7.00
CA LYS A 361 39.78 -26.68 6.28
C LYS A 361 38.93 -25.57 5.62
N ARG A 362 37.61 -25.51 5.89
CA ARG A 362 36.69 -24.55 5.24
C ARG A 362 36.98 -23.13 5.71
N GLN A 363 36.81 -22.20 4.81
CA GLN A 363 36.82 -20.75 5.10
C GLN A 363 35.40 -20.26 5.45
N LEU A 364 35.32 -19.16 6.19
CA LEU A 364 34.08 -18.63 6.77
C LEU A 364 33.08 -18.17 5.68
N ALA A 365 33.49 -17.30 4.77
CA ALA A 365 32.58 -16.78 3.76
C ALA A 365 32.08 -17.85 2.77
N PRO A 366 32.89 -18.80 2.27
CA PRO A 366 32.41 -19.94 1.49
C PRO A 366 31.40 -20.83 2.23
N LEU A 367 31.60 -21.06 3.54
CA LEU A 367 30.62 -21.80 4.33
C LEU A 367 29.30 -21.01 4.43
N LEU A 368 29.35 -19.75 4.82
CA LEU A 368 28.15 -18.91 4.88
C LEU A 368 27.48 -18.76 3.52
N GLY A 369 28.25 -18.74 2.44
CA GLY A 369 27.75 -18.72 1.05
C GLY A 369 26.99 -19.99 0.64
N SER A 370 27.10 -21.10 1.41
CA SER A 370 26.25 -22.29 1.23
C SER A 370 24.90 -22.16 1.95
N LEU A 371 24.77 -21.22 2.89
CA LEU A 371 23.57 -20.96 3.71
C LEU A 371 22.83 -19.70 3.25
N LEU A 372 23.56 -18.70 2.80
CA LEU A 372 23.09 -17.38 2.35
C LEU A 372 23.55 -17.14 0.89
N PRO A 373 22.95 -16.17 0.19
CA PRO A 373 23.52 -15.71 -1.06
C PRO A 373 24.99 -15.30 -0.89
N ALA A 374 25.91 -15.88 -1.68
CA ALA A 374 27.36 -15.76 -1.47
C ALA A 374 27.87 -14.31 -1.35
N ARG A 375 27.31 -13.39 -2.17
CA ARG A 375 27.67 -11.95 -2.09
C ARG A 375 27.27 -11.33 -0.75
N LEU A 376 26.12 -11.72 -0.19
CA LEU A 376 25.68 -11.25 1.14
C LEU A 376 26.57 -11.85 2.22
N ALA A 377 26.89 -13.14 2.14
CA ALA A 377 27.79 -13.82 3.11
C ALA A 377 29.13 -13.10 3.23
N THR A 378 29.77 -12.76 2.09
CA THR A 378 31.03 -12.03 2.09
C THR A 378 30.89 -10.65 2.70
N ALA A 379 29.99 -9.82 2.20
CA ALA A 379 29.79 -8.45 2.69
C ALA A 379 29.39 -8.42 4.18
N TRP A 380 28.62 -9.41 4.62
CA TRP A 380 28.18 -9.50 6.01
C TRP A 380 29.32 -9.89 6.95
N VAL A 381 30.20 -10.84 6.55
CA VAL A 381 31.41 -11.20 7.32
C VAL A 381 32.34 -9.99 7.44
N GLU A 382 32.58 -9.26 6.37
CA GLU A 382 33.36 -8.03 6.36
C GLU A 382 32.76 -6.96 7.29
N ALA A 383 31.45 -6.77 7.26
CA ALA A 383 30.76 -5.83 8.14
C ALA A 383 30.83 -6.22 9.63
N GLN A 384 31.07 -7.49 9.94
CA GLN A 384 31.36 -7.97 11.31
C GLN A 384 32.86 -7.81 11.71
N GLY A 385 33.68 -7.23 10.85
CA GLY A 385 35.11 -7.04 11.09
C GLY A 385 35.96 -8.33 11.00
N LEU A 386 35.42 -9.35 10.32
CA LEU A 386 36.12 -10.63 10.10
C LEU A 386 36.64 -10.74 8.67
N ALA A 387 37.73 -11.45 8.49
CA ALA A 387 38.25 -11.75 7.17
C ALA A 387 37.40 -12.84 6.49
N PRO A 388 36.90 -12.63 5.25
CA PRO A 388 36.07 -13.61 4.54
C PRO A 388 36.75 -14.95 4.31
N ASP A 389 38.07 -14.97 4.18
CA ASP A 389 38.95 -16.15 3.98
C ASP A 389 39.43 -16.77 5.29
N ALA A 390 39.01 -16.26 6.47
CA ALA A 390 39.35 -16.81 7.75
C ALA A 390 38.96 -18.31 7.82
N ARG A 391 39.91 -19.15 8.25
CA ARG A 391 39.65 -20.58 8.43
C ARG A 391 38.82 -20.79 9.69
N LEU A 392 37.77 -21.60 9.59
CA LEU A 392 36.88 -21.92 10.73
C LEU A 392 37.69 -22.51 11.91
N ALA A 393 38.70 -23.35 11.62
CA ALA A 393 39.53 -23.97 12.64
C ALA A 393 40.27 -22.96 13.50
N ASP A 394 40.63 -21.79 12.93
CA ASP A 394 41.44 -20.76 13.60
C ASP A 394 40.54 -19.80 14.43
N LEU A 395 39.25 -19.81 14.21
CA LEU A 395 38.30 -18.98 14.96
C LEU A 395 37.93 -19.63 16.31
N PRO A 396 37.95 -18.92 17.43
CA PRO A 396 37.50 -19.47 18.68
C PRO A 396 35.96 -19.75 18.67
N ASP A 397 35.52 -20.77 19.38
CA ASP A 397 34.09 -21.16 19.45
C ASP A 397 33.18 -20.01 19.88
N ARG A 398 33.69 -19.14 20.78
CA ARG A 398 32.97 -17.94 21.20
C ARG A 398 32.70 -16.99 20.03
N ALA A 399 33.65 -16.82 19.12
CA ALA A 399 33.48 -15.97 17.93
C ALA A 399 32.43 -16.57 16.98
N LEU A 400 32.46 -17.90 16.77
CA LEU A 400 31.47 -18.59 15.93
C LEU A 400 30.05 -18.53 16.52
N ARG A 401 29.92 -18.67 17.85
CA ARG A 401 28.62 -18.49 18.53
C ARG A 401 28.12 -17.07 18.38
N GLY A 402 28.96 -16.06 18.64
CA GLY A 402 28.59 -14.65 18.47
C GLY A 402 28.19 -14.32 17.03
N LEU A 403 28.87 -14.92 16.04
CA LEU A 403 28.54 -14.79 14.64
C LEU A 403 27.15 -15.40 14.31
N GLY A 404 26.89 -16.60 14.83
CA GLY A 404 25.59 -17.26 14.70
C GLY A 404 24.45 -16.48 15.36
N GLU A 405 24.66 -15.96 16.56
CA GLU A 405 23.70 -15.07 17.24
C GLU A 405 23.46 -13.79 16.46
N ALA A 406 24.50 -13.20 15.85
CA ALA A 406 24.34 -12.00 15.02
C ALA A 406 23.56 -12.30 13.72
N LEU A 407 23.72 -13.49 13.13
CA LEU A 407 22.92 -13.94 11.97
C LEU A 407 21.45 -14.14 12.34
N ALA A 408 21.19 -14.72 13.50
CA ALA A 408 19.83 -14.95 13.99
C ALA A 408 19.15 -13.66 14.50
N ARG A 409 19.91 -12.60 14.78
CA ARG A 409 19.37 -11.35 15.30
C ARG A 409 20.17 -10.14 14.86
N TRP A 410 20.26 -9.91 13.56
CA TRP A 410 20.92 -8.73 13.00
C TRP A 410 20.12 -7.46 13.33
N PRO A 411 20.62 -6.55 14.19
CA PRO A 411 19.93 -5.32 14.53
C PRO A 411 20.21 -4.25 13.48
N LEU A 412 19.17 -3.60 13.00
CA LEU A 412 19.28 -2.47 12.07
C LEU A 412 18.31 -1.36 12.50
N THR A 413 18.78 -0.13 12.58
CA THR A 413 17.93 1.03 12.88
C THR A 413 17.75 1.87 11.61
N PRO A 414 16.58 1.78 10.95
CA PRO A 414 16.30 2.61 9.78
C PRO A 414 16.35 4.10 10.12
N SER A 415 16.89 4.91 9.22
CA SER A 415 16.86 6.37 9.32
C SER A 415 15.56 6.99 8.84
N GLY A 416 14.73 6.22 8.11
CA GLY A 416 13.45 6.68 7.58
C GLY A 416 12.82 5.69 6.59
N THR A 417 11.93 6.21 5.76
CA THR A 417 11.23 5.46 4.71
C THR A 417 11.42 6.13 3.35
N GLU A 418 11.07 5.42 2.26
CA GLU A 418 11.00 6.02 0.91
C GLU A 418 9.79 6.97 0.75
N GLY A 419 9.00 7.17 1.79
CA GLY A 419 7.90 8.12 1.87
C GLY A 419 6.69 7.78 0.99
N TRP A 420 5.77 8.73 0.89
CA TRP A 420 4.48 8.59 0.20
C TRP A 420 4.56 8.09 -1.24
N ARG A 421 5.63 8.43 -1.95
CA ARG A 421 5.82 8.03 -3.35
C ARG A 421 5.97 6.53 -3.53
N LYS A 422 6.44 5.83 -2.49
CA LYS A 422 6.72 4.38 -2.50
C LYS A 422 5.85 3.59 -1.52
N ALA A 423 5.11 4.27 -0.67
CA ALA A 423 4.15 3.63 0.21
C ALA A 423 3.01 3.02 -0.61
N GLU A 424 2.68 1.75 -0.35
CA GLU A 424 1.53 1.12 -1.00
C GLU A 424 0.22 1.60 -0.39
N VAL A 425 0.22 1.87 0.92
CA VAL A 425 -0.97 2.30 1.67
C VAL A 425 -0.62 3.38 2.70
N THR A 426 -1.67 4.00 3.24
CA THR A 426 -1.62 4.94 4.35
C THR A 426 -1.99 4.23 5.64
N ARG A 427 -1.17 4.36 6.70
CA ARG A 427 -1.55 4.06 8.07
C ARG A 427 -2.10 5.32 8.72
N GLY A 428 -3.12 5.18 9.60
CA GLY A 428 -3.85 6.31 10.18
C GLY A 428 -4.99 6.77 9.28
N GLY A 429 -5.55 7.93 9.54
CA GLY A 429 -6.72 8.48 8.86
C GLY A 429 -7.80 8.90 9.84
N VAL A 430 -9.07 8.89 9.43
CA VAL A 430 -10.19 9.22 10.30
C VAL A 430 -10.24 8.23 11.48
N ASP A 431 -10.22 8.77 12.70
CA ASP A 431 -10.23 7.96 13.92
C ASP A 431 -11.52 7.12 13.96
N THR A 432 -11.37 5.82 14.05
CA THR A 432 -12.48 4.87 14.07
C THR A 432 -13.43 5.06 15.25
N ARG A 433 -12.99 5.72 16.32
CA ARG A 433 -13.84 6.11 17.45
C ARG A 433 -14.86 7.17 17.09
N GLU A 434 -14.64 7.91 16.03
CA GLU A 434 -15.59 8.89 15.49
C GLU A 434 -16.66 8.25 14.59
N LEU A 435 -16.50 6.97 14.23
CA LEU A 435 -17.35 6.26 13.26
C LEU A 435 -18.09 5.08 13.90
N SER A 436 -19.25 4.77 13.36
CA SER A 436 -19.96 3.53 13.65
C SER A 436 -19.29 2.35 12.94
N SER A 437 -18.87 1.32 13.65
CA SER A 437 -18.25 0.11 13.10
C SER A 437 -19.19 -0.74 12.22
N THR A 438 -20.51 -0.50 12.34
CA THR A 438 -21.52 -1.22 11.55
C THR A 438 -21.90 -0.48 10.27
N THR A 439 -21.94 0.84 10.29
CA THR A 439 -22.45 1.67 9.20
C THR A 439 -21.38 2.51 8.51
N MET A 440 -20.21 2.68 9.11
CA MET A 440 -19.17 3.63 8.67
C MET A 440 -19.60 5.10 8.78
N MET A 441 -20.75 5.41 9.37
CA MET A 441 -21.27 6.76 9.55
C MET A 441 -20.56 7.46 10.69
N ALA A 442 -20.27 8.75 10.53
CA ALA A 442 -19.76 9.61 11.60
C ALA A 442 -20.83 9.73 12.71
N GLN A 443 -20.41 9.50 13.97
CA GLN A 443 -21.34 9.45 15.11
C GLN A 443 -21.97 10.82 15.41
N ARG A 444 -21.21 11.90 15.18
CA ARG A 444 -21.65 13.28 15.47
C ARG A 444 -22.20 14.02 14.26
N VAL A 445 -22.08 13.43 13.05
CA VAL A 445 -22.55 14.06 11.80
C VAL A 445 -23.40 13.06 11.04
N PRO A 446 -24.72 13.01 11.34
CA PRO A 446 -25.64 12.09 10.66
C PRO A 446 -25.59 12.26 9.14
N GLY A 447 -25.57 11.14 8.42
CA GLY A 447 -25.50 11.13 6.96
C GLY A 447 -24.10 11.27 6.37
N LEU A 448 -23.04 11.52 7.17
CA LEU A 448 -21.65 11.57 6.72
C LEU A 448 -20.96 10.21 6.97
N TYR A 449 -20.35 9.64 5.94
CA TYR A 449 -19.66 8.34 6.00
C TYR A 449 -18.22 8.46 5.51
N PHE A 450 -17.31 7.68 6.11
CA PHE A 450 -15.94 7.51 5.63
C PHE A 450 -15.62 6.04 5.43
N ILE A 451 -15.03 5.68 4.28
CA ILE A 451 -14.76 4.28 3.89
C ILE A 451 -13.39 4.09 3.25
N GLY A 452 -12.97 2.84 3.19
CA GLY A 452 -11.68 2.46 2.60
C GLY A 452 -10.50 3.04 3.37
N GLU A 453 -9.45 3.40 2.64
CA GLU A 453 -8.15 3.86 3.19
C GLU A 453 -8.20 5.27 3.81
N ALA A 454 -9.33 5.99 3.71
CA ALA A 454 -9.52 7.26 4.42
C ALA A 454 -9.66 7.06 5.94
N VAL A 455 -10.02 5.86 6.38
CA VAL A 455 -10.26 5.46 7.77
C VAL A 455 -9.01 4.82 8.36
N ASP A 456 -8.74 5.01 9.65
CA ASP A 456 -7.64 4.36 10.38
C ASP A 456 -7.85 2.84 10.49
N VAL A 457 -7.78 2.15 9.34
CA VAL A 457 -7.75 0.69 9.20
C VAL A 457 -6.79 0.34 8.08
N THR A 458 -5.65 -0.25 8.45
CA THR A 458 -4.56 -0.57 7.52
C THR A 458 -4.34 -2.07 7.48
N GLY A 459 -4.57 -2.69 6.34
CA GLY A 459 -4.37 -4.13 6.13
C GLY A 459 -2.90 -4.48 5.84
N TRP A 460 -2.57 -5.75 6.08
CA TRP A 460 -1.31 -6.33 5.66
C TRP A 460 -1.12 -6.29 4.15
N LEU A 461 0.11 -6.59 3.70
CA LEU A 461 0.42 -6.79 2.29
C LEU A 461 -0.27 -8.06 1.76
N GLY A 462 -0.88 -7.96 0.58
CA GLY A 462 -1.43 -9.15 -0.08
C GLY A 462 -2.96 -9.22 -0.14
N GLY A 463 -3.62 -8.12 -0.53
CA GLY A 463 -5.06 -8.06 -0.81
C GLY A 463 -5.94 -7.61 0.34
N TYR A 464 -5.40 -7.52 1.56
CA TYR A 464 -6.17 -7.14 2.75
C TYR A 464 -6.77 -5.73 2.65
N ASN A 465 -6.03 -4.76 2.12
CA ASN A 465 -6.52 -3.39 1.98
C ASN A 465 -7.68 -3.27 0.98
N PHE A 466 -7.67 -4.09 -0.06
CA PHE A 466 -8.82 -4.19 -0.96
C PHE A 466 -10.01 -4.88 -0.27
N GLN A 467 -9.78 -5.93 0.51
CA GLN A 467 -10.84 -6.57 1.28
C GLN A 467 -11.53 -5.57 2.23
N TRP A 468 -10.74 -4.69 2.89
CA TRP A 468 -11.30 -3.60 3.69
C TRP A 468 -12.10 -2.60 2.85
N ALA A 469 -11.60 -2.23 1.67
CA ALA A 469 -12.30 -1.33 0.77
C ALA A 469 -13.67 -1.90 0.35
N TRP A 470 -13.73 -3.19 0.01
CA TRP A 470 -14.98 -3.88 -0.32
C TRP A 470 -15.93 -3.91 0.87
N ALA A 471 -15.46 -4.38 2.02
CA ALA A 471 -16.28 -4.56 3.22
C ALA A 471 -16.84 -3.24 3.76
N SER A 472 -16.03 -2.19 3.84
CA SER A 472 -16.47 -0.86 4.27
C SER A 472 -17.40 -0.20 3.25
N GLY A 473 -17.12 -0.39 1.95
CA GLY A 473 -18.01 0.08 0.86
C GLY A 473 -19.40 -0.54 0.92
N VAL A 474 -19.48 -1.85 1.10
CA VAL A 474 -20.78 -2.56 1.27
C VAL A 474 -21.50 -2.10 2.53
N ALA A 475 -20.78 -1.94 3.64
CA ALA A 475 -21.37 -1.51 4.90
C ALA A 475 -22.01 -0.12 4.79
N ALA A 476 -21.26 0.85 4.23
CA ALA A 476 -21.76 2.22 4.04
C ALA A 476 -22.86 2.28 2.98
N GLY A 477 -22.73 1.54 1.88
CA GLY A 477 -23.73 1.52 0.82
C GLY A 477 -25.11 1.07 1.30
N ARG A 478 -25.16 -0.01 2.10
CA ARG A 478 -26.39 -0.49 2.73
C ARG A 478 -26.96 0.52 3.74
N ALA A 479 -26.10 1.01 4.65
CA ALA A 479 -26.53 1.94 5.69
C ALA A 479 -27.03 3.28 5.13
N ALA A 480 -26.34 3.84 4.15
CA ALA A 480 -26.77 5.07 3.50
C ALA A 480 -28.08 4.88 2.71
N ALA A 481 -28.25 3.72 2.06
CA ALA A 481 -29.51 3.40 1.36
C ALA A 481 -30.69 3.29 2.34
N GLU A 482 -30.52 2.63 3.47
CA GLU A 482 -31.54 2.51 4.52
C GLU A 482 -31.90 3.87 5.14
N ALA A 483 -30.89 4.67 5.52
CA ALA A 483 -31.08 5.99 6.11
C ALA A 483 -31.83 6.96 5.18
N THR A 484 -31.53 6.90 3.88
CA THR A 484 -32.18 7.77 2.88
C THR A 484 -33.57 7.29 2.45
N GLN A 485 -33.96 6.05 2.75
CA GLN A 485 -35.31 5.52 2.53
C GLN A 485 -36.31 6.01 3.58
N ALA A 486 -35.89 6.10 4.84
CA ALA A 486 -36.76 6.47 5.97
C ALA A 486 -37.32 7.90 5.88
N GLY A 487 -36.72 8.79 5.09
CA GLY A 487 -37.15 10.17 4.87
C GLY A 487 -38.27 10.36 3.81
N ILE A 488 -38.82 9.29 3.27
CA ILE A 488 -39.91 9.33 2.25
C ILE A 488 -41.31 9.11 2.88
N ARG A 489 -41.39 9.02 4.22
CA ARG A 489 -42.69 8.90 4.93
C ARG A 489 -43.11 10.23 5.51
#